data_02689cdeb1ef77ba26e8abdd14aea479
#
_entry.id   02689cdeb1ef77ba26e8abdd14aea479
#
_cell.length_a   1.000
_cell.length_b   1.000
_cell.length_c   1.000
_cell.angle_alpha   90.00
_cell.angle_beta   90.00
_cell.angle_gamma   90.00
#
_symmetry.space_group_name_H-M   'P 1'
#
loop_
_entity.id
_entity.type
_entity.pdbx_description
1 polymer ?
#
loop_
_entity_poly.entity_id
_entity_poly.type
_entity_poly.pdbx_seq_one_letter_code
_entity_poly.pdbx_strand_id
1 'polypeptide(L)'
;MNLDKRIKSKSDILSCFDIEKAKEFVGQKGYFANDLYCFSVVETCYYATLAEVFKDVNDPFKDDDGCYWGLFIPESVLKPKPKEKKYRPFKDINEFFIKTNFDAGDIIRVYSKSQNTEFHLMLVGWSDNELILGSLRRSFKELLELFELWDGEERFIPFGVEE
;
A
#
# COMPACT_ATOMS: atom_id res chain seq x y z
N MET A 1 -2.69 -1.93 -2.50
CA MET A 1 -1.24 -2.30 -2.75
C MET A 1 -1.07 -2.49 -4.24
N ASN A 2 -0.07 -1.88 -4.86
CA ASN A 2 0.14 -1.97 -6.31
C ASN A 2 1.08 -3.16 -6.64
N LEU A 3 0.60 -4.14 -7.39
CA LEU A 3 1.38 -5.32 -7.78
C LEU A 3 2.47 -4.97 -8.82
N ASP A 4 2.24 -3.98 -9.68
CA ASP A 4 3.21 -3.57 -10.71
C ASP A 4 4.59 -3.26 -10.11
N LYS A 5 4.62 -2.61 -8.93
CA LYS A 5 5.89 -2.30 -8.23
C LYS A 5 6.63 -3.54 -7.73
N ARG A 6 5.94 -4.68 -7.62
CA ARG A 6 6.49 -5.97 -7.19
C ARG A 6 6.88 -6.87 -8.35
N ILE A 7 6.38 -6.61 -9.55
CA ILE A 7 6.73 -7.37 -10.76
C ILE A 7 8.18 -7.04 -11.13
N LYS A 8 9.01 -8.06 -11.26
CA LYS A 8 10.43 -7.89 -11.63
C LYS A 8 10.58 -7.71 -13.13
N SER A 9 9.80 -8.46 -13.91
CA SER A 9 9.82 -8.41 -15.37
C SER A 9 8.42 -8.68 -15.92
N LYS A 10 8.08 -8.08 -17.04
CA LYS A 10 6.84 -8.43 -17.77
C LYS A 10 6.81 -9.89 -18.22
N SER A 11 7.97 -10.52 -18.39
CA SER A 11 8.08 -11.95 -18.68
C SER A 11 7.64 -12.86 -17.53
N ASP A 12 7.48 -12.31 -16.32
CA ASP A 12 6.98 -13.06 -15.14
C ASP A 12 5.45 -13.18 -15.16
N ILE A 13 4.77 -12.39 -15.99
CA ILE A 13 3.34 -12.48 -16.18
C ILE A 13 3.07 -13.58 -17.22
N LEU A 14 2.34 -14.59 -16.79
CA LEU A 14 1.94 -15.71 -17.64
C LEU A 14 0.64 -15.34 -18.37
N SER A 15 0.53 -15.76 -19.61
CA SER A 15 -0.66 -15.55 -20.43
C SER A 15 -1.26 -16.90 -20.82
N CYS A 16 -2.57 -16.95 -21.00
CA CYS A 16 -3.27 -18.12 -21.55
C CYS A 16 -2.76 -18.53 -22.95
N PHE A 17 -2.02 -17.67 -23.64
CA PHE A 17 -1.36 -17.97 -24.91
C PHE A 17 0.01 -18.63 -24.76
N ASP A 18 0.58 -18.70 -23.53
CA ASP A 18 1.89 -19.34 -23.25
C ASP A 18 1.71 -20.49 -22.24
N ILE A 19 0.97 -21.50 -22.68
CA ILE A 19 0.56 -22.62 -21.84
C ILE A 19 1.76 -23.43 -21.33
N GLU A 20 2.77 -23.65 -22.16
CA GLU A 20 3.93 -24.47 -21.79
C GLU A 20 4.67 -23.86 -20.60
N LYS A 21 4.86 -22.54 -20.60
CA LYS A 21 5.48 -21.84 -19.49
C LYS A 21 4.60 -21.88 -18.24
N ALA A 22 3.30 -21.75 -18.39
CA ALA A 22 2.36 -21.74 -17.27
C ALA A 22 2.25 -23.11 -16.56
N LYS A 23 2.51 -24.22 -17.26
CA LYS A 23 2.51 -25.58 -16.67
C LYS A 23 3.47 -25.73 -15.49
N GLU A 24 4.59 -25.02 -15.51
CA GLU A 24 5.57 -25.05 -14.42
C GLU A 24 5.05 -24.46 -13.10
N PHE A 25 3.96 -23.68 -13.18
CA PHE A 25 3.37 -22.97 -12.05
C PHE A 25 2.03 -23.54 -11.59
N VAL A 26 1.55 -24.61 -12.21
CA VAL A 26 0.33 -25.29 -11.75
C VAL A 26 0.48 -25.73 -10.28
N GLY A 27 -0.52 -25.45 -9.47
CA GLY A 27 -0.51 -25.68 -8.03
C GLY A 27 0.11 -24.55 -7.21
N GLN A 28 0.68 -23.53 -7.82
CA GLN A 28 1.19 -22.35 -7.11
C GLN A 28 0.11 -21.29 -6.93
N LYS A 29 0.19 -20.57 -5.81
CA LYS A 29 -0.64 -19.39 -5.55
C LYS A 29 -0.11 -18.18 -6.29
N GLY A 30 -1.03 -17.32 -6.72
CA GLY A 30 -0.70 -16.10 -7.40
C GLY A 30 -1.92 -15.21 -7.65
N TYR A 31 -1.75 -14.22 -8.51
CA TYR A 31 -2.78 -13.25 -8.82
C TYR A 31 -3.24 -13.42 -10.25
N PHE A 32 -4.53 -13.62 -10.41
CA PHE A 32 -5.21 -13.67 -11.70
C PHE A 32 -5.69 -12.27 -12.11
N ALA A 33 -5.71 -12.03 -13.42
CA ALA A 33 -6.20 -10.79 -14.00
C ALA A 33 -6.70 -11.04 -15.44
N ASN A 34 -7.59 -10.17 -15.93
CA ASN A 34 -8.04 -10.23 -17.32
C ASN A 34 -7.17 -9.37 -18.25
N ASP A 35 -6.51 -8.34 -17.71
CA ASP A 35 -5.60 -7.47 -18.44
C ASP A 35 -4.43 -6.99 -17.57
N LEU A 36 -3.43 -6.36 -18.19
CA LEU A 36 -2.24 -5.87 -17.49
C LEU A 36 -2.53 -4.70 -16.51
N TYR A 37 -3.56 -3.91 -16.78
CA TYR A 37 -3.92 -2.78 -15.93
C TYR A 37 -4.42 -3.25 -14.55
N CYS A 38 -5.07 -4.42 -14.50
CA CYS A 38 -5.54 -5.01 -13.24
C CYS A 38 -4.41 -5.18 -12.21
N PHE A 39 -3.16 -5.42 -12.64
CA PHE A 39 -2.02 -5.54 -11.72
C PHE A 39 -1.61 -4.20 -11.07
N SER A 40 -2.02 -3.06 -11.63
CA SER A 40 -1.85 -1.75 -10.99
C SER A 40 -2.90 -1.46 -9.92
N VAL A 41 -4.06 -2.14 -9.97
CA VAL A 41 -5.18 -2.01 -9.04
C VAL A 41 -5.47 -3.39 -8.44
N VAL A 42 -4.80 -3.71 -7.32
CA VAL A 42 -4.79 -5.07 -6.75
C VAL A 42 -6.19 -5.60 -6.40
N GLU A 43 -7.14 -4.72 -6.11
CA GLU A 43 -8.53 -5.05 -5.80
C GLU A 43 -9.28 -5.66 -7.01
N THR A 44 -8.75 -5.49 -8.22
CA THR A 44 -9.27 -6.08 -9.46
C THR A 44 -8.61 -7.41 -9.82
N CYS A 45 -7.62 -7.85 -9.01
CA CYS A 45 -6.96 -9.14 -9.17
C CYS A 45 -7.59 -10.16 -8.22
N TYR A 46 -7.68 -11.40 -8.68
CA TYR A 46 -8.12 -12.52 -7.85
C TYR A 46 -6.91 -13.33 -7.38
N TYR A 47 -6.79 -13.56 -6.08
CA TYR A 47 -5.68 -14.32 -5.50
C TYR A 47 -6.12 -15.75 -5.21
N ALA A 48 -5.61 -16.70 -6.00
CA ALA A 48 -5.94 -18.11 -5.90
C ALA A 48 -4.79 -19.00 -6.40
N THR A 49 -5.02 -20.30 -6.42
CA THR A 49 -4.08 -21.29 -6.93
C THR A 49 -4.32 -21.52 -8.41
N LEU A 50 -3.26 -21.57 -9.20
CA LEU A 50 -3.35 -22.02 -10.59
C LEU A 50 -3.65 -23.52 -10.62
N ALA A 51 -4.92 -23.87 -10.80
CA ALA A 51 -5.37 -25.25 -10.67
C ALA A 51 -5.08 -26.05 -11.95
N GLU A 52 -5.30 -25.45 -13.11
CA GLU A 52 -5.16 -26.11 -14.40
C GLU A 52 -4.81 -25.11 -15.50
N VAL A 53 -4.01 -25.55 -16.46
CA VAL A 53 -3.71 -24.82 -17.69
C VAL A 53 -4.33 -25.58 -18.86
N PHE A 54 -5.22 -24.92 -19.61
CA PHE A 54 -5.85 -25.51 -20.77
C PHE A 54 -4.86 -25.63 -21.92
N LYS A 55 -5.04 -26.69 -22.72
CA LYS A 55 -4.23 -26.93 -23.94
C LYS A 55 -4.65 -26.05 -25.09
N ASP A 56 -5.90 -25.61 -25.12
CA ASP A 56 -6.41 -24.69 -26.10
C ASP A 56 -5.99 -23.27 -25.80
N VAL A 57 -5.31 -22.65 -26.76
CA VAL A 57 -4.85 -21.25 -26.65
C VAL A 57 -5.97 -20.22 -26.56
N ASN A 58 -7.19 -20.60 -26.85
CA ASN A 58 -8.37 -19.75 -26.73
C ASN A 58 -8.97 -19.78 -25.32
N ASP A 59 -8.57 -20.76 -24.50
CA ASP A 59 -9.06 -20.84 -23.11
C ASP A 59 -8.14 -20.11 -22.14
N PRO A 60 -8.69 -19.29 -21.25
CA PRO A 60 -7.92 -18.64 -20.19
C PRO A 60 -7.49 -19.63 -19.11
N PHE A 61 -6.62 -19.19 -18.21
CA PHE A 61 -6.25 -19.96 -17.02
C PHE A 61 -7.46 -20.15 -16.11
N LYS A 62 -7.51 -21.31 -15.48
CA LYS A 62 -8.55 -21.66 -14.50
C LYS A 62 -7.98 -21.58 -13.08
N ASP A 63 -8.69 -20.92 -12.20
CA ASP A 63 -8.39 -20.92 -10.77
C ASP A 63 -8.99 -22.15 -10.06
N ASP A 64 -8.75 -22.26 -8.74
CA ASP A 64 -9.25 -23.35 -7.90
C ASP A 64 -10.77 -23.31 -7.69
N ASP A 65 -11.43 -22.18 -7.92
CA ASP A 65 -12.90 -22.04 -7.92
C ASP A 65 -13.56 -22.35 -9.27
N GLY A 66 -12.74 -22.57 -10.30
CA GLY A 66 -13.20 -22.92 -11.65
C GLY A 66 -13.49 -21.73 -12.55
N CYS A 67 -13.14 -20.50 -12.14
CA CYS A 67 -13.25 -19.32 -12.97
C CYS A 67 -12.08 -19.22 -13.95
N TYR A 68 -12.31 -18.59 -15.12
CA TYR A 68 -11.33 -18.45 -16.20
C TYR A 68 -10.73 -17.05 -16.23
N TRP A 69 -9.41 -16.98 -16.43
CA TRP A 69 -8.62 -15.75 -16.42
C TRP A 69 -7.67 -15.68 -17.62
N GLY A 70 -7.40 -14.48 -18.09
CA GLY A 70 -6.48 -14.27 -19.21
C GLY A 70 -5.00 -14.27 -18.81
N LEU A 71 -4.69 -13.79 -17.59
CA LEU A 71 -3.34 -13.59 -17.09
C LEU A 71 -3.20 -14.18 -15.69
N PHE A 72 -1.98 -14.62 -15.36
CA PHE A 72 -1.60 -15.06 -14.02
C PHE A 72 -0.17 -14.65 -13.69
N ILE A 73 0.06 -14.20 -12.46
CA ILE A 73 1.41 -13.98 -11.95
C ILE A 73 1.62 -14.77 -10.67
N PRO A 74 2.56 -15.73 -10.64
CA PRO A 74 2.87 -16.50 -9.44
C PRO A 74 3.40 -15.59 -8.34
N GLU A 75 2.96 -15.78 -7.09
CA GLU A 75 3.50 -14.99 -5.97
C GLU A 75 4.99 -15.21 -5.77
N SER A 76 5.50 -16.39 -6.09
CA SER A 76 6.91 -16.78 -5.96
C SER A 76 7.87 -15.93 -6.80
N VAL A 77 7.41 -15.36 -7.93
CA VAL A 77 8.25 -14.51 -8.79
C VAL A 77 8.19 -13.03 -8.41
N LEU A 78 7.24 -12.63 -7.59
CA LEU A 78 7.12 -11.24 -7.15
C LEU A 78 8.27 -10.85 -6.20
N LYS A 79 8.64 -9.57 -6.22
CA LYS A 79 9.48 -9.02 -5.14
C LYS A 79 8.77 -9.20 -3.80
N PRO A 80 9.50 -9.44 -2.71
CA PRO A 80 8.92 -9.49 -1.38
C PRO A 80 8.03 -8.27 -1.11
N LYS A 81 6.95 -8.47 -0.36
CA LYS A 81 6.16 -7.33 0.13
C LYS A 81 7.10 -6.40 0.90
N PRO A 82 7.06 -5.08 0.65
CA PRO A 82 7.77 -4.15 1.51
C PRO A 82 7.35 -4.43 2.96
N LYS A 83 8.32 -4.48 3.87
CA LYS A 83 8.01 -4.59 5.29
C LYS A 83 7.13 -3.41 5.65
N GLU A 84 6.01 -3.68 6.31
CA GLU A 84 5.20 -2.62 6.89
C GLU A 84 6.06 -1.87 7.89
N LYS A 85 6.23 -0.60 7.63
CA LYS A 85 6.94 0.29 8.55
C LYS A 85 6.07 0.45 9.80
N LYS A 86 6.66 0.21 10.95
CA LYS A 86 6.00 0.47 12.23
C LYS A 86 6.28 1.90 12.63
N TYR A 87 5.29 2.54 13.21
CA TYR A 87 5.39 3.89 13.70
C TYR A 87 4.97 3.94 15.16
N ARG A 88 5.69 4.71 15.95
CA ARG A 88 5.30 5.06 17.32
C ARG A 88 4.97 6.55 17.42
N PRO A 89 4.20 6.97 18.42
CA PRO A 89 4.01 8.40 18.70
C PRO A 89 5.34 9.10 18.94
N PHE A 90 5.42 10.39 18.65
CA PHE A 90 6.53 11.20 19.16
C PHE A 90 6.58 11.09 20.68
N LYS A 91 7.78 10.99 21.22
CA LYS A 91 8.00 10.85 22.66
C LYS A 91 7.61 12.12 23.41
N ASP A 92 8.00 13.25 22.87
CA ASP A 92 7.76 14.58 23.39
C ASP A 92 7.81 15.63 22.27
N ILE A 93 7.57 16.86 22.64
CA ILE A 93 7.56 17.99 21.70
C ILE A 93 8.93 18.25 21.06
N ASN A 94 10.03 17.98 21.75
CA ASN A 94 11.37 18.17 21.18
C ASN A 94 11.64 17.19 20.06
N GLU A 95 11.26 15.91 20.25
CA GLU A 95 11.37 14.91 19.19
C GLU A 95 10.51 15.29 17.97
N PHE A 96 9.30 15.82 18.20
CA PHE A 96 8.45 16.29 17.10
C PHE A 96 9.16 17.36 16.27
N PHE A 97 9.65 18.44 16.88
CA PHE A 97 10.32 19.52 16.16
C PHE A 97 11.61 19.08 15.47
N ILE A 98 12.41 18.23 16.11
CA ILE A 98 13.65 17.70 15.50
C ILE A 98 13.34 16.84 14.28
N LYS A 99 12.27 16.04 14.32
CA LYS A 99 11.94 15.09 13.24
C LYS A 99 11.15 15.72 12.10
N THR A 100 10.34 16.72 12.37
CA THR A 100 9.47 17.33 11.36
C THR A 100 9.99 18.67 10.83
N ASN A 101 10.87 19.32 11.58
CA ASN A 101 11.40 20.65 11.26
C ASN A 101 10.32 21.74 11.16
N PHE A 102 9.18 21.55 11.84
CA PHE A 102 8.12 22.56 11.95
C PHE A 102 8.42 23.57 13.06
N ASP A 103 7.88 24.77 12.90
CA ASP A 103 7.91 25.85 13.88
C ASP A 103 6.50 26.36 14.23
N ALA A 104 6.41 27.19 15.29
CA ALA A 104 5.16 27.85 15.63
C ALA A 104 4.67 28.74 14.50
N GLY A 105 3.41 28.60 14.14
CA GLY A 105 2.79 29.33 13.03
C GLY A 105 2.84 28.60 11.69
N ASP A 106 3.57 27.48 11.59
CA ASP A 106 3.59 26.67 10.37
C ASP A 106 2.23 26.02 10.10
N ILE A 107 1.93 25.87 8.84
CA ILE A 107 0.76 25.13 8.38
C ILE A 107 1.16 23.69 8.17
N ILE A 108 0.61 22.82 8.99
CA ILE A 108 0.81 21.37 8.93
C ILE A 108 -0.30 20.77 8.07
N ARG A 109 0.11 20.02 7.06
CA ARG A 109 -0.79 19.30 6.16
C ARG A 109 -1.01 17.90 6.69
N VAL A 110 -2.25 17.56 7.04
CA VAL A 110 -2.61 16.26 7.63
C VAL A 110 -3.79 15.64 6.90
N TYR A 111 -3.83 14.32 6.89
CA TYR A 111 -4.94 13.54 6.37
C TYR A 111 -5.68 12.85 7.50
N SER A 112 -6.97 13.10 7.66
CA SER A 112 -7.82 12.45 8.66
C SER A 112 -8.28 11.08 8.17
N LYS A 113 -7.87 10.03 8.87
CA LYS A 113 -8.26 8.64 8.57
C LYS A 113 -9.76 8.40 8.71
N SER A 114 -10.40 9.05 9.68
CA SER A 114 -11.84 8.86 9.95
C SER A 114 -12.73 9.63 8.97
N GLN A 115 -12.28 10.80 8.51
CA GLN A 115 -13.05 11.67 7.61
C GLN A 115 -12.66 11.48 6.15
N ASN A 116 -11.59 10.74 5.89
CA ASN A 116 -11.05 10.50 4.55
C ASN A 116 -10.79 11.82 3.79
N THR A 117 -10.23 12.80 4.49
CA THR A 117 -10.09 14.19 4.01
C THR A 117 -8.79 14.80 4.52
N GLU A 118 -8.20 15.64 3.67
CA GLU A 118 -7.02 16.43 3.99
C GLU A 118 -7.38 17.74 4.70
N PHE A 119 -6.56 18.12 5.66
CA PHE A 119 -6.64 19.40 6.37
C PHE A 119 -5.31 20.11 6.36
N HIS A 120 -5.37 21.44 6.33
CA HIS A 120 -4.26 22.35 6.54
C HIS A 120 -4.46 23.04 7.88
N LEU A 121 -3.68 22.66 8.88
CA LEU A 121 -3.86 23.12 10.26
C LEU A 121 -2.63 23.93 10.70
N MET A 122 -2.86 25.13 11.24
CA MET A 122 -1.78 25.93 11.78
C MET A 122 -1.33 25.38 13.14
N LEU A 123 -0.02 25.24 13.35
CA LEU A 123 0.56 24.92 14.65
C LEU A 123 0.54 26.18 15.51
N VAL A 124 -0.43 26.28 16.42
CA VAL A 124 -0.63 27.46 17.28
C VAL A 124 -0.06 27.32 18.67
N GLY A 125 0.28 26.11 19.11
CA GLY A 125 0.86 25.87 20.43
C GLY A 125 1.08 24.40 20.74
N TRP A 126 1.65 24.13 21.89
CA TRP A 126 1.96 22.78 22.36
C TRP A 126 2.14 22.72 23.87
N SER A 127 2.16 21.50 24.39
CA SER A 127 2.71 21.11 25.68
C SER A 127 3.66 19.92 25.48
N ASP A 128 4.21 19.35 26.54
CA ASP A 128 5.21 18.28 26.42
C ASP A 128 4.74 17.10 25.54
N ASN A 129 3.46 16.76 25.58
CA ASN A 129 2.89 15.58 24.92
C ASN A 129 1.73 15.88 23.97
N GLU A 130 1.43 17.14 23.69
CA GLU A 130 0.28 17.54 22.89
C GLU A 130 0.63 18.64 21.91
N LEU A 131 -0.06 18.65 20.74
CA LEU A 131 -0.07 19.75 19.80
C LEU A 131 -1.43 20.45 19.79
N ILE A 132 -1.39 21.75 19.53
CA ILE A 132 -2.57 22.58 19.27
C ILE A 132 -2.49 22.99 17.80
N LEU A 133 -3.32 22.35 16.97
CA LEU A 133 -3.40 22.56 15.53
C LEU A 133 -4.70 23.28 15.18
N GLY A 134 -4.62 24.62 15.01
CA GLY A 134 -5.81 25.46 14.91
C GLY A 134 -6.64 25.38 16.20
N SER A 135 -7.86 24.87 16.13
CA SER A 135 -8.73 24.61 17.28
C SER A 135 -8.62 23.18 17.85
N LEU A 136 -7.83 22.33 17.21
CA LEU A 136 -7.68 20.92 17.57
C LEU A 136 -6.53 20.76 18.56
N ARG A 137 -6.81 20.26 19.77
CA ARG A 137 -5.80 19.87 20.76
C ARG A 137 -5.77 18.36 20.89
N ARG A 138 -4.60 17.74 20.63
CA ARG A 138 -4.42 16.28 20.64
C ARG A 138 -3.05 15.87 21.13
N SER A 139 -3.00 14.76 21.85
CA SER A 139 -1.76 14.08 22.21
C SER A 139 -1.10 13.46 20.98
N PHE A 140 0.21 13.21 21.02
CA PHE A 140 0.92 12.52 19.93
C PHE A 140 0.38 11.12 19.65
N LYS A 141 -0.13 10.43 20.68
CA LYS A 141 -0.78 9.13 20.49
C LYS A 141 -2.06 9.25 19.68
N GLU A 142 -2.94 10.19 20.02
CA GLU A 142 -4.17 10.43 19.25
C GLU A 142 -3.87 10.89 17.82
N LEU A 143 -2.83 11.72 17.65
CA LEU A 143 -2.42 12.17 16.31
C LEU A 143 -1.97 10.99 15.44
N LEU A 144 -1.18 10.05 15.97
CA LEU A 144 -0.77 8.85 15.26
C LEU A 144 -1.96 7.94 14.88
N GLU A 145 -2.95 7.83 15.77
CA GLU A 145 -4.13 7.01 15.54
C GLU A 145 -5.09 7.61 14.49
N LEU A 146 -5.28 8.94 14.53
CA LEU A 146 -6.32 9.64 13.79
C LEU A 146 -5.85 10.26 12.47
N PHE A 147 -4.57 10.58 12.36
CA PHE A 147 -4.03 11.37 11.26
C PHE A 147 -2.79 10.73 10.63
N GLU A 148 -2.56 11.14 9.39
CA GLU A 148 -1.28 11.00 8.70
C GLU A 148 -0.73 12.39 8.44
N LEU A 149 0.59 12.53 8.45
CA LEU A 149 1.32 13.77 8.22
C LEU A 149 1.88 13.76 6.79
N TRP A 150 1.79 14.89 6.10
CA TRP A 150 2.46 15.06 4.80
C TRP A 150 3.97 15.08 4.97
N ASP A 151 4.69 14.21 4.26
CA ASP A 151 6.16 14.07 4.37
C ASP A 151 6.96 15.19 3.66
N GLY A 152 6.26 16.11 3.01
CA GLY A 152 6.86 17.21 2.27
C GLY A 152 7.20 16.88 0.81
N GLU A 153 7.12 15.62 0.41
CA GLU A 153 7.49 15.17 -0.93
C GLU A 153 6.28 14.67 -1.73
N GLU A 154 5.81 13.44 -1.46
CA GLU A 154 4.84 12.81 -2.35
C GLU A 154 3.65 12.14 -1.63
N ARG A 155 3.65 12.00 -0.31
CA ARG A 155 2.66 11.16 0.38
C ARG A 155 2.36 11.58 1.82
N PHE A 156 1.27 11.05 2.33
CA PHE A 156 0.98 11.04 3.75
C PHE A 156 1.62 9.81 4.41
N ILE A 157 2.24 10.04 5.57
CA ILE A 157 2.84 9.01 6.43
C ILE A 157 2.17 9.06 7.82
N PRO A 158 2.18 7.97 8.60
CA PRO A 158 1.63 7.99 9.96
C PRO A 158 2.24 9.12 10.80
N PHE A 159 1.42 9.81 11.59
CA PHE A 159 1.81 10.97 12.40
C PHE A 159 2.70 10.52 13.58
N GLY A 160 3.93 10.14 13.30
CA GLY A 160 4.84 9.57 14.29
C GLY A 160 6.24 9.32 13.74
N VAL A 161 7.03 8.59 14.53
CA VAL A 161 8.41 8.21 14.20
C VAL A 161 8.46 6.78 13.74
N GLU A 162 9.09 6.52 12.59
CA GLU A 162 9.37 5.18 12.08
C GLU A 162 10.35 4.45 13.01
N GLU A 163 10.03 3.20 13.38
CA GLU A 163 10.86 2.30 14.20
C GLU A 163 11.81 1.45 13.37
#